data_1e329505738ba88ac059b94c5e028e68
#
_entry.id   1e329505738ba88ac059b94c5e028e68
#
_cell.length_a   1.000
_cell.length_b   1.000
_cell.length_c   1.000
_cell.angle_alpha   90.00
_cell.angle_beta   90.00
_cell.angle_gamma   90.00
#
_symmetry.space_group_name_H-M   'P 1'
#
loop_
_entity.id
_entity.type
_entity.pdbx_description
1 polymer ?
#
loop_
_entity_poly.entity_id
_entity_poly.type
_entity_poly.pdbx_seq_one_letter_code
_entity_poly.pdbx_strand_id
1 'polypeptide(L)'
;MSARGVMVVAELSAGKLISVSREMLGLARQLVAETGGPVCAMCPAADEALAADLVAHGADRVYTAGEAVLADYDSEAWTACTAWAVRAADPAAVLIGHTTSGADLAPRLAFRLDAAAATGCVGVRLDAGMLRFTRPCYGGNVRETVSFNTRLAVATVRGGCYDAFPRDETRRGDTLKIPLDSTALRARVIERQRESGGDVRLEDARVVIAGGRGLDGPEGFEVLARLARELRGALGASRVPCDLGWCPHSMQIGLTGKTVTPELYIAVGISGAGHHMAGCGNARNIIAINTDPEAAIYKEARWGVVGDYRKVIPPLIEAIRALRRAGRKSSETADTRR
;
A
#
# COMPACT_ATOMS: atom_id res chain seq x y z
N MET A 1 22.03 22.41 -9.88
CA MET A 1 22.09 20.95 -10.08
C MET A 1 21.38 20.64 -11.39
N SER A 2 21.94 19.78 -12.26
CA SER A 2 21.18 19.34 -13.43
C SER A 2 19.89 18.65 -12.95
N ALA A 3 18.78 18.91 -13.64
CA ALA A 3 17.48 18.30 -13.35
C ALA A 3 17.59 16.78 -13.44
N ARG A 4 17.61 16.12 -12.28
CA ARG A 4 17.68 14.67 -12.16
C ARG A 4 16.30 14.19 -11.77
N GLY A 5 15.71 13.36 -12.60
CA GLY A 5 14.37 12.83 -12.38
C GLY A 5 14.24 11.94 -11.12
N VAL A 6 13.08 11.39 -10.98
CA VAL A 6 12.73 10.42 -9.92
C VAL A 6 12.34 9.10 -10.56
N MET A 7 12.83 7.99 -10.02
CA MET A 7 12.43 6.65 -10.45
C MET A 7 11.46 6.04 -9.44
N VAL A 8 10.41 5.43 -9.95
CA VAL A 8 9.44 4.64 -9.16
C VAL A 8 9.62 3.17 -9.51
N VAL A 9 9.74 2.31 -8.52
CA VAL A 9 9.63 0.86 -8.71
C VAL A 9 8.18 0.47 -8.52
N ALA A 10 7.56 0.01 -9.59
CA ALA A 10 6.15 -0.34 -9.62
C ALA A 10 5.93 -1.83 -9.42
N GLU A 11 5.06 -2.17 -8.50
CA GLU A 11 4.67 -3.54 -8.17
C GLU A 11 3.29 -3.87 -8.73
N LEU A 12 3.09 -5.14 -9.05
CA LEU A 12 1.86 -5.69 -9.59
C LEU A 12 1.19 -6.65 -8.60
N SER A 13 -0.12 -6.73 -8.69
CA SER A 13 -0.93 -7.78 -8.06
C SER A 13 -1.99 -8.22 -9.05
N ALA A 14 -2.06 -9.52 -9.32
CA ALA A 14 -2.98 -10.09 -10.31
C ALA A 14 -2.94 -9.34 -11.66
N GLY A 15 -1.73 -8.98 -12.13
CA GLY A 15 -1.53 -8.29 -13.39
C GLY A 15 -1.92 -6.81 -13.42
N LYS A 16 -2.19 -6.20 -12.26
CA LYS A 16 -2.56 -4.77 -12.16
C LYS A 16 -1.61 -4.03 -11.22
N LEU A 17 -1.41 -2.74 -11.46
CA LEU A 17 -0.67 -1.89 -10.55
C LEU A 17 -1.34 -1.84 -9.18
N ILE A 18 -0.58 -2.06 -8.11
CA ILE A 18 -1.07 -1.88 -6.75
C ILE A 18 -1.21 -0.38 -6.42
N SER A 19 -2.05 -0.03 -5.43
CA SER A 19 -2.34 1.37 -5.10
C SER A 19 -1.10 2.16 -4.72
N VAL A 20 -0.22 1.59 -3.90
CA VAL A 20 1.00 2.28 -3.47
C VAL A 20 1.93 2.60 -4.65
N SER A 21 1.97 1.80 -5.72
CA SER A 21 2.75 2.12 -6.92
C SER A 21 2.22 3.37 -7.63
N ARG A 22 0.90 3.53 -7.68
CA ARG A 22 0.25 4.74 -8.23
C ARG A 22 0.49 5.97 -7.37
N GLU A 23 0.47 5.80 -6.04
CA GLU A 23 0.83 6.86 -5.09
C GLU A 23 2.29 7.30 -5.25
N MET A 24 3.21 6.36 -5.47
CA MET A 24 4.63 6.69 -5.73
C MET A 24 4.81 7.49 -7.01
N LEU A 25 4.03 7.22 -8.06
CA LEU A 25 4.01 8.04 -9.27
C LEU A 25 3.48 9.44 -8.98
N GLY A 26 2.45 9.58 -8.15
CA GLY A 26 1.94 10.87 -7.69
C GLY A 26 2.98 11.68 -6.92
N LEU A 27 3.65 11.05 -5.95
CA LEU A 27 4.76 11.66 -5.22
C LEU A 27 5.92 12.05 -6.15
N ALA A 28 6.31 11.18 -7.08
CA ALA A 28 7.37 11.48 -8.04
C ALA A 28 7.03 12.72 -8.88
N ARG A 29 5.75 12.88 -9.33
CA ARG A 29 5.29 14.08 -10.02
C ARG A 29 5.39 15.35 -9.18
N GLN A 30 5.06 15.28 -7.90
CA GLN A 30 5.23 16.41 -6.99
C GLN A 30 6.70 16.80 -6.86
N LEU A 31 7.59 15.84 -6.68
CA LEU A 31 9.02 16.11 -6.52
C LEU A 31 9.65 16.68 -7.81
N VAL A 32 9.34 16.13 -8.99
CA VAL A 32 9.92 16.66 -10.23
C VAL A 32 9.35 18.01 -10.63
N ALA A 33 8.17 18.40 -10.15
CA ALA A 33 7.66 19.76 -10.33
C ALA A 33 8.59 20.80 -9.70
N GLU A 34 9.31 20.43 -8.64
CA GLU A 34 10.26 21.30 -7.95
C GLU A 34 11.71 21.09 -8.42
N THR A 35 12.12 19.83 -8.71
CA THR A 35 13.51 19.49 -9.07
C THR A 35 13.77 19.50 -10.56
N GLY A 36 12.72 19.39 -11.38
CA GLY A 36 12.82 19.10 -12.81
C GLY A 36 13.20 17.64 -13.09
N GLY A 37 13.31 17.31 -14.38
CA GLY A 37 13.66 15.96 -14.86
C GLY A 37 12.44 15.05 -15.05
N PRO A 38 12.66 13.85 -15.60
CA PRO A 38 11.59 12.90 -15.89
C PRO A 38 11.15 12.10 -14.65
N VAL A 39 9.89 11.66 -14.65
CA VAL A 39 9.44 10.55 -13.83
C VAL A 39 9.66 9.27 -14.61
N CYS A 40 10.52 8.41 -14.08
CA CYS A 40 10.77 7.09 -14.63
C CYS A 40 10.04 6.03 -13.81
N ALA A 41 9.45 5.03 -14.45
CA ALA A 41 8.91 3.86 -13.79
C ALA A 41 9.72 2.63 -14.18
N MET A 42 10.00 1.75 -13.24
CA MET A 42 10.59 0.43 -13.46
C MET A 42 9.59 -0.63 -13.04
N CYS A 43 9.20 -1.50 -13.98
CA CYS A 43 8.34 -2.65 -13.73
C CYS A 43 8.83 -3.81 -14.63
N PRO A 44 9.53 -4.82 -14.06
CA PRO A 44 10.18 -5.85 -14.88
C PRO A 44 9.24 -6.66 -15.76
N ALA A 45 8.00 -6.84 -15.31
CA ALA A 45 6.98 -7.64 -16.01
C ALA A 45 6.03 -6.82 -16.88
N ALA A 46 6.22 -5.49 -17.00
CA ALA A 46 5.29 -4.68 -17.75
C ALA A 46 5.31 -5.05 -19.24
N ASP A 47 4.16 -5.44 -19.76
CA ASP A 47 3.83 -5.48 -21.18
C ASP A 47 3.44 -4.06 -21.68
N GLU A 48 3.04 -3.96 -22.94
CA GLU A 48 2.65 -2.68 -23.54
C GLU A 48 1.45 -2.04 -22.83
N ALA A 49 0.47 -2.82 -22.39
CA ALA A 49 -0.72 -2.32 -21.72
C ALA A 49 -0.38 -1.77 -20.31
N LEU A 50 0.44 -2.49 -19.56
CA LEU A 50 0.93 -2.04 -18.25
C LEU A 50 1.88 -0.83 -18.37
N ALA A 51 2.70 -0.79 -19.41
CA ALA A 51 3.55 0.38 -19.69
C ALA A 51 2.70 1.61 -19.99
N ALA A 52 1.65 1.47 -20.80
CA ALA A 52 0.69 2.54 -21.07
C ALA A 52 -0.06 2.98 -19.79
N ASP A 53 -0.43 2.05 -18.91
CA ASP A 53 -1.07 2.37 -17.62
C ASP A 53 -0.12 3.14 -16.69
N LEU A 54 1.17 2.77 -16.63
CA LEU A 54 2.19 3.52 -15.90
C LEU A 54 2.35 4.95 -16.43
N VAL A 55 2.35 5.13 -17.75
CA VAL A 55 2.40 6.45 -18.39
C VAL A 55 1.15 7.26 -18.06
N ALA A 56 -0.03 6.66 -18.16
CA ALA A 56 -1.29 7.32 -17.80
C ALA A 56 -1.32 7.76 -16.33
N HIS A 57 -0.63 7.04 -15.44
CA HIS A 57 -0.48 7.40 -14.02
C HIS A 57 0.73 8.29 -13.72
N GLY A 58 1.39 8.83 -14.74
CA GLY A 58 2.37 9.90 -14.55
C GLY A 58 3.83 9.56 -14.89
N ALA A 59 4.17 8.36 -15.37
CA ALA A 59 5.51 8.11 -15.87
C ALA A 59 5.76 8.81 -17.22
N ASP A 60 6.97 9.28 -17.43
CA ASP A 60 7.46 9.77 -18.73
C ASP A 60 8.23 8.68 -19.45
N ARG A 61 8.88 7.78 -18.69
CA ARG A 61 9.62 6.64 -19.22
C ARG A 61 9.34 5.39 -18.40
N VAL A 62 9.16 4.26 -19.07
CA VAL A 62 8.97 2.95 -18.45
C VAL A 62 10.12 2.02 -18.82
N TYR A 63 10.74 1.44 -17.82
CA TYR A 63 11.79 0.42 -17.96
C TYR A 63 11.18 -0.94 -17.65
N THR A 64 11.27 -1.88 -18.59
CA THR A 64 10.73 -3.23 -18.46
C THR A 64 11.62 -4.29 -19.08
N ALA A 65 11.67 -5.47 -18.49
CA ALA A 65 12.26 -6.65 -19.13
C ALA A 65 11.26 -7.32 -20.08
N GLY A 66 9.95 -7.07 -19.91
CA GLY A 66 8.89 -7.67 -20.69
C GLY A 66 8.67 -9.15 -20.39
N GLU A 67 9.13 -9.63 -19.23
CA GLU A 67 9.08 -11.04 -18.86
C GLU A 67 7.98 -11.29 -17.81
N ALA A 68 6.93 -11.98 -18.20
CA ALA A 68 5.77 -12.28 -17.32
C ALA A 68 6.17 -13.03 -16.04
N VAL A 69 7.23 -13.85 -16.08
CA VAL A 69 7.75 -14.54 -14.90
C VAL A 69 8.20 -13.59 -13.78
N LEU A 70 8.51 -12.35 -14.12
CA LEU A 70 8.91 -11.28 -13.19
C LEU A 70 7.71 -10.50 -12.62
N ALA A 71 6.47 -10.87 -12.95
CA ALA A 71 5.28 -10.30 -12.32
C ALA A 71 5.24 -10.56 -10.82
N ASP A 72 5.82 -11.67 -10.42
CA ASP A 72 6.06 -11.98 -9.02
C ASP A 72 7.48 -11.54 -8.61
N TYR A 73 7.62 -11.06 -7.37
CA TYR A 73 8.89 -10.59 -6.87
C TYR A 73 9.94 -11.70 -6.79
N ASP A 74 11.06 -11.48 -7.44
CA ASP A 74 12.32 -12.21 -7.27
C ASP A 74 13.43 -11.23 -6.90
N SER A 75 14.06 -11.44 -5.75
CA SER A 75 14.98 -10.44 -5.18
C SER A 75 16.22 -10.18 -6.05
N GLU A 76 16.77 -11.21 -6.71
CA GLU A 76 17.96 -11.06 -7.57
C GLU A 76 17.60 -10.38 -8.89
N ALA A 77 16.56 -10.86 -9.57
CA ALA A 77 16.11 -10.32 -10.85
C ALA A 77 15.63 -8.87 -10.72
N TRP A 78 14.80 -8.58 -9.71
CA TRP A 78 14.30 -7.23 -9.47
C TRP A 78 15.42 -6.25 -9.10
N THR A 79 16.39 -6.69 -8.26
CA THR A 79 17.57 -5.86 -7.95
C THR A 79 18.42 -5.60 -9.19
N ALA A 80 18.62 -6.61 -10.05
CA ALA A 80 19.40 -6.46 -11.29
C ALA A 80 18.72 -5.49 -12.26
N CYS A 81 17.43 -5.70 -12.55
CA CYS A 81 16.64 -4.84 -13.43
C CYS A 81 16.58 -3.40 -12.92
N THR A 82 16.30 -3.22 -11.62
CA THR A 82 16.21 -1.88 -11.03
C THR A 82 17.57 -1.17 -11.06
N ALA A 83 18.64 -1.86 -10.70
CA ALA A 83 19.98 -1.26 -10.73
C ALA A 83 20.39 -0.85 -12.15
N TRP A 84 20.04 -1.64 -13.16
CA TRP A 84 20.27 -1.28 -14.56
C TRP A 84 19.47 -0.03 -14.95
N ALA A 85 18.17 -0.01 -14.67
CA ALA A 85 17.30 1.12 -14.98
C ALA A 85 17.74 2.42 -14.28
N VAL A 86 18.17 2.32 -13.01
CA VAL A 86 18.71 3.46 -12.25
C VAL A 86 19.98 4.01 -12.89
N ARG A 87 20.91 3.15 -13.33
CA ARG A 87 22.11 3.60 -14.03
C ARG A 87 21.79 4.26 -15.35
N ALA A 88 20.82 3.74 -16.10
CA ALA A 88 20.40 4.30 -17.38
C ALA A 88 19.66 5.64 -17.24
N ALA A 89 18.83 5.80 -16.20
CA ALA A 89 18.02 7.00 -15.96
C ALA A 89 18.75 8.08 -15.16
N ASP A 90 19.74 7.72 -14.35
CA ASP A 90 20.47 8.56 -13.40
C ASP A 90 19.57 9.46 -12.53
N PRO A 91 18.58 8.91 -11.82
CA PRO A 91 17.65 9.70 -11.02
C PRO A 91 18.29 10.24 -9.73
N ALA A 92 17.69 11.27 -9.13
CA ALA A 92 18.07 11.76 -7.81
C ALA A 92 17.56 10.85 -6.69
N ALA A 93 16.40 10.21 -6.91
CA ALA A 93 15.79 9.30 -5.94
C ALA A 93 15.11 8.11 -6.63
N VAL A 94 15.07 6.98 -5.90
CA VAL A 94 14.24 5.81 -6.20
C VAL A 94 13.18 5.70 -5.12
N LEU A 95 11.91 5.71 -5.51
CA LEU A 95 10.75 5.55 -4.65
C LEU A 95 10.16 4.16 -4.84
N ILE A 96 9.92 3.47 -3.75
CA ILE A 96 9.39 2.10 -3.71
C ILE A 96 8.25 2.06 -2.68
N GLY A 97 7.17 1.36 -2.94
CA GLY A 97 6.15 1.10 -1.92
C GLY A 97 6.75 0.33 -0.72
N HIS A 98 6.37 0.69 0.51
CA HIS A 98 6.81 -0.06 1.69
C HIS A 98 5.96 -1.33 1.87
N THR A 99 6.04 -2.20 0.89
CA THR A 99 5.50 -3.56 0.88
C THR A 99 6.55 -4.54 1.39
N THR A 100 6.21 -5.82 1.53
CA THR A 100 7.19 -6.87 1.85
C THR A 100 8.30 -6.92 0.79
N SER A 101 7.93 -6.85 -0.50
CA SER A 101 8.89 -6.84 -1.61
C SER A 101 9.74 -5.57 -1.62
N GLY A 102 9.11 -4.41 -1.44
CA GLY A 102 9.83 -3.13 -1.40
C GLY A 102 10.78 -3.02 -0.20
N ALA A 103 10.41 -3.55 0.96
CA ALA A 103 11.26 -3.57 2.15
C ALA A 103 12.50 -4.48 1.98
N ASP A 104 12.40 -5.58 1.21
CA ASP A 104 13.54 -6.41 0.84
C ASP A 104 14.38 -5.79 -0.27
N LEU A 105 13.76 -5.22 -1.31
CA LEU A 105 14.45 -4.67 -2.47
C LEU A 105 15.29 -3.43 -2.12
N ALA A 106 14.74 -2.50 -1.34
CA ALA A 106 15.35 -1.20 -1.14
C ALA A 106 16.77 -1.25 -0.55
N PRO A 107 17.05 -2.00 0.54
CA PRO A 107 18.40 -2.09 1.09
C PRO A 107 19.37 -2.83 0.15
N ARG A 108 18.91 -3.85 -0.59
CA ARG A 108 19.73 -4.55 -1.60
C ARG A 108 20.13 -3.61 -2.72
N LEU A 109 19.16 -2.83 -3.22
CA LEU A 109 19.38 -1.86 -4.28
C LEU A 109 20.33 -0.76 -3.83
N ALA A 110 20.12 -0.19 -2.64
CA ALA A 110 20.96 0.85 -2.07
C ALA A 110 22.42 0.38 -1.94
N PHE A 111 22.64 -0.81 -1.39
CA PHE A 111 23.98 -1.40 -1.30
C PHE A 111 24.63 -1.59 -2.69
N ARG A 112 23.88 -2.10 -3.67
CA ARG A 112 24.38 -2.36 -5.02
C ARG A 112 24.74 -1.07 -5.79
N LEU A 113 24.12 0.05 -5.43
CA LEU A 113 24.29 1.34 -6.10
C LEU A 113 25.13 2.34 -5.28
N ASP A 114 25.69 1.92 -4.15
CA ASP A 114 26.40 2.79 -3.21
C ASP A 114 25.57 4.03 -2.85
N ALA A 115 24.31 3.78 -2.53
CA ALA A 115 23.31 4.79 -2.23
C ALA A 115 22.84 4.69 -0.77
N ALA A 116 22.33 5.80 -0.23
CA ALA A 116 21.68 5.79 1.07
C ALA A 116 20.22 5.32 0.96
N ALA A 117 19.70 4.69 2.03
CA ALA A 117 18.33 4.20 2.09
C ALA A 117 17.56 4.74 3.29
N ALA A 118 16.32 5.22 3.06
CA ALA A 118 15.34 5.51 4.08
C ALA A 118 14.14 4.58 3.92
N THR A 119 13.84 3.78 4.95
CA THR A 119 12.77 2.77 4.86
C THR A 119 11.58 3.11 5.75
N GLY A 120 10.37 2.75 5.26
CA GLY A 120 9.12 2.97 6.01
C GLY A 120 8.72 4.41 6.16
N CYS A 121 9.11 5.27 5.21
CA CYS A 121 8.81 6.69 5.23
C CYS A 121 7.30 6.95 5.17
N VAL A 122 6.88 8.00 5.85
CA VAL A 122 5.52 8.56 5.80
C VAL A 122 5.51 9.96 5.18
N GLY A 123 6.69 10.51 4.90
CA GLY A 123 6.85 11.80 4.24
C GLY A 123 8.16 11.86 3.46
N VAL A 124 8.09 12.40 2.23
CA VAL A 124 9.24 12.74 1.38
C VAL A 124 8.96 14.12 0.80
N ARG A 125 9.87 15.03 0.95
CA ARG A 125 9.74 16.39 0.43
C ARG A 125 11.10 16.95 0.00
N LEU A 126 11.07 17.94 -0.88
CA LEU A 126 12.24 18.79 -1.14
C LEU A 126 12.28 19.92 -0.10
N ASP A 127 13.43 20.19 0.45
CA ASP A 127 13.65 21.27 1.40
C ASP A 127 15.07 21.84 1.20
N ALA A 128 15.16 23.11 0.86
CA ALA A 128 16.43 23.80 0.54
C ALA A 128 17.29 23.02 -0.49
N GLY A 129 16.66 22.41 -1.50
CA GLY A 129 17.36 21.66 -2.56
C GLY A 129 17.81 20.26 -2.17
N MET A 130 17.43 19.77 -0.98
CA MET A 130 17.73 18.42 -0.48
C MET A 130 16.45 17.63 -0.22
N LEU A 131 16.44 16.35 -0.58
CA LEU A 131 15.35 15.45 -0.23
C LEU A 131 15.38 15.12 1.27
N ARG A 132 14.22 15.29 1.92
CA ARG A 132 13.97 14.98 3.32
C ARG A 132 13.03 13.80 3.41
N PHE A 133 13.41 12.80 4.18
CA PHE A 133 12.66 11.57 4.38
C PHE A 133 12.22 11.48 5.84
N THR A 134 10.92 11.49 6.08
CA THR A 134 10.34 11.39 7.43
C THR A 134 9.81 10.00 7.65
N ARG A 135 10.23 9.35 8.74
CA ARG A 135 9.79 8.00 9.11
C ARG A 135 9.41 7.92 10.59
N PRO A 136 8.44 7.09 10.97
CA PRO A 136 8.13 6.81 12.36
C PRO A 136 9.19 5.87 12.96
N CYS A 137 9.58 6.15 14.20
CA CYS A 137 10.50 5.36 15.00
C CYS A 137 9.87 5.02 16.35
N TYR A 138 10.45 4.06 17.09
CA TYR A 138 9.97 3.66 18.42
C TYR A 138 8.47 3.34 18.47
N GLY A 139 8.01 2.50 17.54
CA GLY A 139 6.60 2.11 17.46
C GLY A 139 5.65 3.23 17.01
N GLY A 140 6.18 4.30 16.41
CA GLY A 140 5.40 5.45 15.94
C GLY A 140 5.37 6.66 16.89
N ASN A 141 5.95 6.53 18.09
CA ASN A 141 5.95 7.59 19.11
C ASN A 141 6.84 8.78 18.73
N VAL A 142 7.83 8.58 17.85
CA VAL A 142 8.76 9.60 17.39
C VAL A 142 8.79 9.61 15.87
N ARG A 143 8.94 10.78 15.27
CA ARG A 143 9.20 10.94 13.84
C ARG A 143 10.64 11.44 13.65
N GLU A 144 11.40 10.69 12.87
CA GLU A 144 12.74 11.06 12.46
C GLU A 144 12.68 11.62 11.03
N THR A 145 13.38 12.72 10.78
CA THR A 145 13.57 13.26 9.43
C THR A 145 15.05 13.24 9.09
N VAL A 146 15.40 12.53 8.03
CA VAL A 146 16.78 12.37 7.56
C VAL A 146 16.95 12.94 6.17
N SER A 147 18.18 13.32 5.83
CA SER A 147 18.64 13.64 4.48
C SER A 147 20.00 13.00 4.25
N PHE A 148 20.35 12.81 3.00
CA PHE A 148 21.57 12.11 2.62
C PHE A 148 22.48 12.99 1.77
N ASN A 149 23.78 12.86 1.97
CA ASN A 149 24.81 13.51 1.15
C ASN A 149 25.22 12.64 -0.06
N THR A 150 24.53 11.52 -0.29
CA THR A 150 24.76 10.67 -1.45
C THR A 150 24.10 11.25 -2.70
N ARG A 151 24.67 10.92 -3.87
CA ARG A 151 24.13 11.34 -5.16
C ARG A 151 22.74 10.76 -5.44
N LEU A 152 22.47 9.56 -4.95
CA LEU A 152 21.23 8.82 -5.09
C LEU A 152 20.67 8.50 -3.70
N ALA A 153 19.37 8.67 -3.51
CA ALA A 153 18.64 8.20 -2.34
C ALA A 153 17.63 7.13 -2.75
N VAL A 154 17.55 6.04 -1.99
CA VAL A 154 16.52 5.01 -2.13
C VAL A 154 15.54 5.14 -0.97
N ALA A 155 14.25 5.23 -1.23
CA ALA A 155 13.26 5.33 -0.17
C ALA A 155 12.12 4.34 -0.37
N THR A 156 11.70 3.67 0.72
CA THR A 156 10.41 3.02 0.75
C THR A 156 9.39 3.89 1.47
N VAL A 157 8.20 4.03 0.90
CA VAL A 157 7.14 4.89 1.41
C VAL A 157 5.89 4.07 1.69
N ARG A 158 5.30 4.27 2.86
CA ARG A 158 4.07 3.58 3.26
C ARG A 158 2.90 4.01 2.40
N GLY A 159 2.03 3.06 2.06
CA GLY A 159 0.80 3.35 1.33
C GLY A 159 -0.12 4.30 2.10
N GLY A 160 -0.98 5.02 1.37
CA GLY A 160 -1.93 6.00 1.92
C GLY A 160 -1.31 7.31 2.41
N CYS A 161 -0.02 7.52 2.18
CA CYS A 161 0.66 8.77 2.54
C CYS A 161 0.54 9.85 1.45
N TYR A 162 0.27 9.45 0.21
CA TYR A 162 0.19 10.33 -0.95
C TYR A 162 -0.98 9.94 -1.85
N ASP A 163 -1.54 10.92 -2.54
CA ASP A 163 -2.53 10.65 -3.56
C ASP A 163 -1.86 10.16 -4.86
N ALA A 164 -2.53 9.24 -5.54
CA ALA A 164 -2.12 8.82 -6.88
C ALA A 164 -2.25 9.99 -7.87
N PHE A 165 -1.36 10.05 -8.86
CA PHE A 165 -1.54 10.99 -9.98
C PHE A 165 -2.85 10.66 -10.70
N PRO A 166 -3.69 11.65 -11.03
CA PRO A 166 -4.91 11.43 -11.78
C PRO A 166 -4.61 10.75 -13.12
N ARG A 167 -5.33 9.66 -13.41
CA ARG A 167 -5.13 8.90 -14.63
C ARG A 167 -5.47 9.76 -15.86
N ASP A 168 -4.51 9.89 -16.76
CA ASP A 168 -4.63 10.67 -18.00
C ASP A 168 -4.20 9.80 -19.19
N GLU A 169 -5.17 9.34 -19.97
CA GLU A 169 -4.94 8.47 -21.15
C GLU A 169 -4.33 9.22 -22.34
N THR A 170 -4.29 10.55 -22.29
CA THR A 170 -3.68 11.36 -23.36
C THR A 170 -2.17 11.44 -23.26
N ARG A 171 -1.61 11.08 -22.10
CA ARG A 171 -0.17 11.11 -21.89
C ARG A 171 0.55 10.16 -22.83
N ARG A 172 1.76 10.56 -23.21
CA ARG A 172 2.69 9.75 -24.00
C ARG A 172 3.99 9.61 -23.22
N GLY A 173 4.65 8.47 -23.35
CA GLY A 173 5.92 8.17 -22.70
C GLY A 173 6.68 7.09 -23.45
N ASP A 174 7.98 6.99 -23.18
CA ASP A 174 8.84 6.02 -23.81
C ASP A 174 8.89 4.71 -23.02
N THR A 175 8.92 3.58 -23.71
CA THR A 175 9.19 2.28 -23.09
C THR A 175 10.56 1.77 -23.52
N LEU A 176 11.40 1.44 -22.53
CA LEU A 176 12.76 0.97 -22.74
C LEU A 176 12.92 -0.45 -22.19
N LYS A 177 13.46 -1.32 -23.02
CA LYS A 177 13.69 -2.71 -22.63
C LYS A 177 14.99 -2.84 -21.82
N ILE A 178 14.90 -3.49 -20.67
CA ILE A 178 16.03 -3.84 -19.82
C ILE A 178 16.61 -5.15 -20.33
N PRO A 179 17.91 -5.22 -20.63
CA PRO A 179 18.56 -6.50 -20.91
C PRO A 179 18.69 -7.29 -19.61
N LEU A 180 17.93 -8.36 -19.49
CA LEU A 180 18.02 -9.28 -18.36
C LEU A 180 18.71 -10.56 -18.81
N ASP A 181 19.84 -10.89 -18.17
CA ASP A 181 20.45 -12.21 -18.29
C ASP A 181 19.87 -13.12 -17.18
N SER A 182 18.82 -13.85 -17.51
CA SER A 182 18.18 -14.79 -16.59
C SER A 182 19.07 -15.96 -16.17
N THR A 183 20.15 -16.25 -16.95
CA THR A 183 21.09 -17.32 -16.62
C THR A 183 22.01 -16.98 -15.46
N ALA A 184 22.18 -15.70 -15.15
CA ALA A 184 22.98 -15.22 -14.03
C ALA A 184 22.24 -15.29 -12.68
N LEU A 185 20.93 -15.62 -12.67
CA LEU A 185 20.14 -15.70 -11.45
C LEU A 185 20.43 -17.03 -10.71
N ARG A 186 20.76 -16.95 -9.44
CA ARG A 186 21.14 -18.11 -8.60
C ARG A 186 19.93 -18.75 -7.93
N ALA A 187 18.88 -17.96 -7.64
CA ALA A 187 17.65 -18.42 -7.01
C ALA A 187 16.59 -18.69 -8.10
N ARG A 188 15.79 -19.73 -7.88
CA ARG A 188 14.66 -20.06 -8.72
C ARG A 188 13.47 -20.45 -7.86
N VAL A 189 12.33 -19.81 -8.11
CA VAL A 189 11.07 -20.18 -7.47
C VAL A 189 10.64 -21.56 -7.98
N ILE A 190 10.52 -22.53 -7.09
CA ILE A 190 10.12 -23.90 -7.40
C ILE A 190 8.60 -24.03 -7.30
N GLU A 191 8.00 -23.45 -6.25
CA GLU A 191 6.58 -23.54 -5.98
C GLU A 191 6.08 -22.27 -5.28
N ARG A 192 4.84 -21.91 -5.53
CA ARG A 192 4.13 -20.81 -4.84
C ARG A 192 2.80 -21.32 -4.34
N GLN A 193 2.61 -21.24 -3.05
CA GLN A 193 1.32 -21.50 -2.43
C GLN A 193 0.64 -20.16 -2.14
N ARG A 194 -0.50 -19.93 -2.76
CA ARG A 194 -1.35 -18.76 -2.42
C ARG A 194 -2.40 -19.22 -1.42
N GLU A 195 -2.36 -18.66 -0.23
CA GLU A 195 -3.51 -18.78 0.67
C GLU A 195 -4.72 -18.14 -0.01
N SER A 196 -5.85 -18.86 0.00
CA SER A 196 -7.13 -18.31 -0.46
C SER A 196 -7.58 -17.22 0.50
N GLY A 197 -7.12 -16.01 0.27
CA GLY A 197 -7.62 -14.79 0.90
C GLY A 197 -8.89 -14.32 0.18
N GLY A 198 -9.73 -13.55 0.87
CA GLY A 198 -10.95 -12.99 0.28
C GLY A 198 -10.70 -12.17 -1.00
N ASP A 199 -11.78 -11.81 -1.69
CA ASP A 199 -11.76 -11.14 -3.01
C ASP A 199 -10.99 -9.82 -3.06
N VAL A 200 -10.73 -9.19 -1.91
CA VAL A 200 -10.04 -7.89 -1.81
C VAL A 200 -8.83 -8.02 -0.89
N ARG A 201 -7.65 -7.63 -1.39
CA ARG A 201 -6.44 -7.55 -0.56
C ARG A 201 -6.59 -6.49 0.53
N LEU A 202 -6.09 -6.79 1.73
CA LEU A 202 -6.13 -5.86 2.86
C LEU A 202 -5.49 -4.51 2.55
N GLU A 203 -4.35 -4.56 1.88
CA GLU A 203 -3.52 -3.38 1.59
C GLU A 203 -4.16 -2.44 0.55
N ASP A 204 -5.02 -3.00 -0.32
CA ASP A 204 -5.69 -2.26 -1.40
C ASP A 204 -7.16 -1.92 -1.07
N ALA A 205 -7.65 -2.37 0.10
CA ALA A 205 -9.05 -2.24 0.47
C ALA A 205 -9.39 -0.80 0.90
N ARG A 206 -10.46 -0.23 0.31
CA ARG A 206 -11.00 1.07 0.74
C ARG A 206 -11.69 0.99 2.10
N VAL A 207 -12.21 -0.19 2.46
CA VAL A 207 -12.86 -0.47 3.75
C VAL A 207 -12.21 -1.70 4.35
N VAL A 208 -11.78 -1.62 5.58
CA VAL A 208 -11.22 -2.75 6.34
C VAL A 208 -12.03 -2.95 7.61
N ILE A 209 -12.48 -4.18 7.84
CA ILE A 209 -13.10 -4.59 9.09
C ILE A 209 -12.13 -5.52 9.80
N ALA A 210 -11.72 -5.17 11.02
CA ALA A 210 -10.72 -5.95 11.75
C ALA A 210 -11.25 -6.43 13.09
N GLY A 211 -10.95 -7.70 13.38
CA GLY A 211 -11.30 -8.36 14.62
C GLY A 211 -10.14 -8.45 15.61
N GLY A 212 -10.42 -8.20 16.88
CA GLY A 212 -9.47 -8.37 17.98
C GLY A 212 -9.80 -9.56 18.88
N ARG A 213 -9.02 -9.69 19.98
CA ARG A 213 -9.26 -10.70 21.00
C ARG A 213 -10.66 -10.63 21.60
N GLY A 214 -11.28 -9.44 21.63
CA GLY A 214 -12.62 -9.24 22.14
C GLY A 214 -13.74 -9.85 21.29
N LEU A 215 -13.43 -10.53 20.20
CA LEU A 215 -14.38 -11.40 19.48
C LEU A 215 -14.67 -12.71 20.22
N ASP A 216 -13.76 -13.12 21.09
CA ASP A 216 -13.91 -14.27 21.98
C ASP A 216 -14.08 -15.63 21.26
N GLY A 217 -13.59 -15.71 20.01
CA GLY A 217 -13.61 -16.96 19.23
C GLY A 217 -13.59 -16.72 17.71
N PRO A 218 -13.37 -17.79 16.93
CA PRO A 218 -13.36 -17.73 15.47
C PRO A 218 -14.73 -17.38 14.86
N GLU A 219 -15.83 -17.71 15.55
CA GLU A 219 -17.20 -17.42 15.09
C GLU A 219 -17.46 -15.92 14.94
N GLY A 220 -16.75 -15.09 15.72
CA GLY A 220 -16.80 -13.64 15.59
C GLY A 220 -16.39 -13.16 14.21
N PHE A 221 -15.42 -13.83 13.58
CA PHE A 221 -14.99 -13.49 12.23
C PHE A 221 -16.05 -13.76 11.16
N GLU A 222 -16.96 -14.69 11.37
CA GLU A 222 -18.10 -14.91 10.46
C GLU A 222 -19.04 -13.71 10.45
N VAL A 223 -19.28 -13.11 11.61
CA VAL A 223 -20.08 -11.89 11.73
C VAL A 223 -19.42 -10.73 11.02
N LEU A 224 -18.09 -10.56 11.23
CA LEU A 224 -17.32 -9.52 10.56
C LEU A 224 -17.25 -9.73 9.05
N ALA A 225 -17.15 -10.98 8.58
CA ALA A 225 -17.13 -11.30 7.17
C ALA A 225 -18.44 -10.91 6.46
N ARG A 226 -19.59 -11.01 7.15
CA ARG A 226 -20.87 -10.51 6.62
C ARG A 226 -20.84 -8.99 6.44
N LEU A 227 -20.35 -8.25 7.44
CA LEU A 227 -20.22 -6.81 7.36
C LEU A 227 -19.23 -6.41 6.26
N ALA A 228 -18.09 -7.10 6.14
CA ALA A 228 -17.09 -6.86 5.10
C ALA A 228 -17.70 -7.03 3.69
N ARG A 229 -18.46 -8.09 3.46
CA ARG A 229 -19.16 -8.30 2.18
C ARG A 229 -20.15 -7.19 1.87
N GLU A 230 -20.95 -6.75 2.86
CA GLU A 230 -21.88 -5.63 2.65
C GLU A 230 -21.16 -4.33 2.29
N LEU A 231 -20.02 -4.07 2.89
CA LEU A 231 -19.22 -2.87 2.61
C LEU A 231 -18.23 -3.02 1.43
N ARG A 232 -18.17 -4.20 0.79
CA ARG A 232 -17.17 -4.54 -0.22
C ARG A 232 -15.75 -4.27 0.29
N GLY A 233 -15.54 -4.56 1.57
CA GLY A 233 -14.29 -4.36 2.27
C GLY A 233 -13.52 -5.65 2.47
N ALA A 234 -12.30 -5.53 2.96
CA ALA A 234 -11.46 -6.65 3.36
C ALA A 234 -11.62 -6.96 4.86
N LEU A 235 -11.41 -8.22 5.21
CA LEU A 235 -11.42 -8.69 6.58
C LEU A 235 -9.99 -8.81 7.10
N GLY A 236 -9.72 -8.22 8.26
CA GLY A 236 -8.43 -8.25 8.93
C GLY A 236 -8.53 -8.67 10.39
N ALA A 237 -7.37 -8.79 11.03
CA ALA A 237 -7.29 -9.17 12.44
C ALA A 237 -6.13 -8.46 13.15
N SER A 238 -6.24 -8.29 14.47
CA SER A 238 -5.07 -7.99 15.29
C SER A 238 -4.24 -9.27 15.48
N ARG A 239 -3.04 -9.16 16.05
CA ARG A 239 -2.12 -10.29 16.20
C ARG A 239 -2.71 -11.45 17.00
N VAL A 240 -3.34 -11.17 18.15
CA VAL A 240 -3.78 -12.21 19.07
C VAL A 240 -4.76 -13.23 18.45
N PRO A 241 -5.79 -12.85 17.69
CA PRO A 241 -6.61 -13.83 16.97
C PRO A 241 -5.84 -14.72 15.99
N CYS A 242 -4.82 -14.18 15.32
CA CYS A 242 -3.96 -14.97 14.43
C CYS A 242 -3.13 -15.98 15.22
N ASP A 243 -2.48 -15.55 16.32
CA ASP A 243 -1.67 -16.41 17.19
C ASP A 243 -2.51 -17.52 17.84
N LEU A 244 -3.82 -17.27 18.10
CA LEU A 244 -4.77 -18.26 18.62
C LEU A 244 -5.37 -19.17 17.52
N GLY A 245 -5.03 -18.96 16.26
CA GLY A 245 -5.53 -19.75 15.14
C GLY A 245 -7.01 -19.48 14.78
N TRP A 246 -7.59 -18.36 15.24
CA TRP A 246 -8.97 -17.98 14.87
C TRP A 246 -9.06 -17.49 13.43
N CYS A 247 -7.96 -17.02 12.88
CA CYS A 247 -7.85 -16.56 11.50
C CYS A 247 -6.40 -16.72 11.01
N PRO A 248 -6.18 -16.78 9.67
CA PRO A 248 -4.82 -16.92 9.13
C PRO A 248 -3.96 -15.68 9.39
N HIS A 249 -2.64 -15.89 9.51
CA HIS A 249 -1.67 -14.80 9.69
C HIS A 249 -1.66 -13.79 8.53
N SER A 250 -2.09 -14.19 7.34
CA SER A 250 -2.26 -13.28 6.19
C SER A 250 -3.27 -12.15 6.44
N MET A 251 -4.14 -12.29 7.45
CA MET A 251 -5.09 -11.26 7.89
C MET A 251 -4.51 -10.31 8.96
N GLN A 252 -3.31 -10.57 9.47
CA GLN A 252 -2.75 -9.79 10.56
C GLN A 252 -2.43 -8.35 10.12
N ILE A 253 -2.93 -7.38 10.90
CA ILE A 253 -2.66 -5.94 10.77
C ILE A 253 -1.88 -5.47 12.00
N GLY A 254 -0.80 -4.71 11.77
CA GLY A 254 0.01 -4.16 12.84
C GLY A 254 1.48 -4.03 12.44
N LEU A 255 2.33 -3.71 13.42
CA LEU A 255 3.77 -3.51 13.23
C LEU A 255 4.47 -4.72 12.59
N THR A 256 4.07 -5.93 12.96
CA THR A 256 4.61 -7.21 12.45
C THR A 256 3.71 -7.88 11.43
N GLY A 257 2.65 -7.23 11.02
CA GLY A 257 1.70 -7.67 10.01
C GLY A 257 1.62 -6.68 8.86
N LYS A 258 0.46 -6.65 8.22
CA LYS A 258 0.19 -5.75 7.10
C LYS A 258 -0.06 -4.33 7.59
N THR A 259 0.34 -3.35 6.79
CA THR A 259 -0.05 -1.96 6.97
C THR A 259 -1.19 -1.65 5.99
N VAL A 260 -2.27 -1.05 6.51
CA VAL A 260 -3.46 -0.69 5.75
C VAL A 260 -3.80 0.78 5.95
N THR A 261 -4.32 1.42 4.91
CA THR A 261 -4.67 2.86 4.93
C THR A 261 -6.03 3.07 4.26
N PRO A 262 -7.09 2.39 4.75
CA PRO A 262 -8.40 2.47 4.15
C PRO A 262 -9.05 3.84 4.37
N GLU A 263 -10.05 4.15 3.58
CA GLU A 263 -10.95 5.28 3.84
C GLU A 263 -11.78 5.07 5.12
N LEU A 264 -12.09 3.81 5.42
CA LEU A 264 -12.83 3.40 6.62
C LEU A 264 -12.21 2.13 7.23
N TYR A 265 -11.80 2.23 8.49
CA TYR A 265 -11.34 1.13 9.32
C TYR A 265 -12.36 0.88 10.44
N ILE A 266 -12.92 -0.32 10.53
CA ILE A 266 -13.86 -0.71 11.60
C ILE A 266 -13.13 -1.69 12.51
N ALA A 267 -12.77 -1.25 13.71
CA ALA A 267 -12.08 -2.04 14.73
C ALA A 267 -13.11 -2.66 15.69
N VAL A 268 -13.16 -3.98 15.78
CA VAL A 268 -14.13 -4.72 16.59
C VAL A 268 -13.42 -5.58 17.63
N GLY A 269 -13.62 -5.30 18.91
CA GLY A 269 -12.97 -6.02 20.00
C GLY A 269 -11.45 -5.85 20.02
N ILE A 270 -10.93 -4.73 19.50
CA ILE A 270 -9.53 -4.37 19.45
C ILE A 270 -9.25 -3.34 20.55
N SER A 271 -8.18 -3.55 21.32
CA SER A 271 -7.80 -2.65 22.43
C SER A 271 -7.15 -1.34 21.96
N GLY A 272 -6.54 -1.30 20.78
CA GLY A 272 -5.84 -0.11 20.30
C GLY A 272 -4.39 0.01 20.77
N ALA A 273 -3.72 -1.11 21.07
CA ALA A 273 -2.31 -1.12 21.41
C ALA A 273 -1.46 -0.53 20.27
N GLY A 274 -0.39 0.21 20.61
CA GLY A 274 0.47 0.92 19.65
C GLY A 274 1.02 0.05 18.52
N HIS A 275 1.32 -1.22 18.79
CA HIS A 275 1.76 -2.16 17.75
C HIS A 275 0.69 -2.46 16.70
N HIS A 276 -0.59 -2.50 17.10
CA HIS A 276 -1.70 -2.63 16.14
C HIS A 276 -1.91 -1.33 15.38
N MET A 277 -1.92 -0.20 16.09
CA MET A 277 -2.12 1.13 15.50
C MET A 277 -1.02 1.48 14.49
N ALA A 278 0.21 0.96 14.66
CA ALA A 278 1.29 1.13 13.68
C ALA A 278 0.91 0.58 12.28
N GLY A 279 -0.04 -0.36 12.20
CA GLY A 279 -0.51 -0.93 10.93
C GLY A 279 -1.78 -0.29 10.37
N CYS A 280 -2.56 0.46 11.17
CA CYS A 280 -3.85 1.01 10.71
C CYS A 280 -4.11 2.47 11.13
N GLY A 281 -3.20 3.09 11.88
CA GLY A 281 -3.39 4.46 12.40
C GLY A 281 -3.48 5.55 11.32
N ASN A 282 -3.05 5.26 10.09
CA ASN A 282 -3.19 6.17 8.95
C ASN A 282 -4.52 6.01 8.19
N ALA A 283 -5.47 5.20 8.68
CA ALA A 283 -6.81 5.13 8.11
C ALA A 283 -7.50 6.50 8.18
N ARG A 284 -8.21 6.90 7.12
CA ARG A 284 -8.89 8.22 7.10
C ARG A 284 -9.96 8.35 8.17
N ASN A 285 -10.68 7.27 8.44
CA ASN A 285 -11.70 7.21 9.48
C ASN A 285 -11.61 5.88 10.21
N ILE A 286 -11.61 5.92 11.52
CA ILE A 286 -11.65 4.75 12.39
C ILE A 286 -12.98 4.75 13.14
N ILE A 287 -13.70 3.62 13.07
CA ILE A 287 -14.84 3.31 13.93
C ILE A 287 -14.40 2.20 14.88
N ALA A 288 -14.63 2.37 16.18
CA ALA A 288 -14.32 1.38 17.18
C ALA A 288 -15.60 0.82 17.82
N ILE A 289 -15.69 -0.51 17.94
CA ILE A 289 -16.72 -1.22 18.68
C ILE A 289 -16.02 -2.08 19.73
N ASN A 290 -16.24 -1.77 21.00
CA ASN A 290 -15.62 -2.51 22.10
C ASN A 290 -16.57 -2.52 23.31
N THR A 291 -16.49 -3.55 24.12
CA THR A 291 -17.23 -3.62 25.40
C THR A 291 -16.54 -2.85 26.53
N ASP A 292 -15.21 -2.65 26.42
CA ASP A 292 -14.43 -1.88 27.38
C ASP A 292 -14.47 -0.38 27.01
N PRO A 293 -15.12 0.48 27.81
CA PRO A 293 -15.22 1.92 27.54
C PRO A 293 -13.85 2.63 27.62
N GLU A 294 -12.86 2.05 28.32
CA GLU A 294 -11.54 2.63 28.50
C GLU A 294 -10.53 2.11 27.44
N ALA A 295 -10.97 1.34 26.46
CA ALA A 295 -10.10 0.82 25.43
C ALA A 295 -9.38 1.96 24.68
N ALA A 296 -8.04 1.87 24.57
CA ALA A 296 -7.21 2.90 23.97
C ALA A 296 -7.59 3.23 22.51
N ILE A 297 -8.24 2.28 21.82
CA ILE A 297 -8.72 2.46 20.45
C ILE A 297 -9.65 3.65 20.28
N TYR A 298 -10.39 4.03 21.33
CA TYR A 298 -11.30 5.16 21.27
C TYR A 298 -10.59 6.52 21.16
N LYS A 299 -9.33 6.61 21.55
CA LYS A 299 -8.51 7.83 21.38
C LYS A 299 -8.18 8.11 19.92
N GLU A 300 -8.15 7.06 19.12
CA GLU A 300 -7.83 7.11 17.68
C GLU A 300 -9.10 7.07 16.81
N ALA A 301 -10.23 6.64 17.38
CA ALA A 301 -11.47 6.47 16.66
C ALA A 301 -12.21 7.81 16.49
N ARG A 302 -12.71 8.05 15.28
CA ARG A 302 -13.61 9.16 15.00
C ARG A 302 -15.01 8.94 15.60
N TRP A 303 -15.44 7.66 15.64
CA TRP A 303 -16.69 7.25 16.28
C TRP A 303 -16.45 5.97 17.08
N GLY A 304 -17.01 5.91 18.27
CA GLY A 304 -16.92 4.78 19.16
C GLY A 304 -18.30 4.27 19.58
N VAL A 305 -18.46 2.96 19.66
CA VAL A 305 -19.63 2.30 20.19
C VAL A 305 -19.20 1.40 21.34
N VAL A 306 -19.59 1.73 22.56
CA VAL A 306 -19.40 0.87 23.72
C VAL A 306 -20.52 -0.16 23.75
N GLY A 307 -20.20 -1.42 23.45
CA GLY A 307 -21.20 -2.48 23.38
C GLY A 307 -20.68 -3.80 22.80
N ASP A 308 -21.51 -4.82 22.94
CA ASP A 308 -21.24 -6.13 22.36
C ASP A 308 -21.49 -6.09 20.84
N TYR A 309 -20.46 -6.45 20.07
CA TYR A 309 -20.51 -6.48 18.60
C TYR A 309 -21.63 -7.40 18.08
N ARG A 310 -21.97 -8.46 18.80
CA ARG A 310 -23.07 -9.38 18.44
C ARG A 310 -24.41 -8.67 18.39
N LYS A 311 -24.56 -7.59 19.18
CA LYS A 311 -25.78 -6.75 19.21
C LYS A 311 -25.67 -5.54 18.26
N VAL A 312 -24.47 -5.05 18.00
CA VAL A 312 -24.23 -3.83 17.21
C VAL A 312 -24.17 -4.13 15.71
N ILE A 313 -23.46 -5.18 15.31
CA ILE A 313 -23.18 -5.44 13.88
C ILE A 313 -24.43 -5.88 13.08
N PRO A 314 -25.30 -6.78 13.58
CA PRO A 314 -26.46 -7.18 12.79
C PRO A 314 -27.37 -6.00 12.40
N PRO A 315 -27.81 -5.12 13.32
CA PRO A 315 -28.61 -3.96 12.92
C PRO A 315 -27.85 -2.96 12.05
N LEU A 316 -26.53 -2.85 12.21
CA LEU A 316 -25.69 -2.02 11.31
C LEU A 316 -25.75 -2.55 9.87
N ILE A 317 -25.65 -3.86 9.67
CA ILE A 317 -25.79 -4.49 8.34
C ILE A 317 -27.16 -4.16 7.73
N GLU A 318 -28.25 -4.29 8.49
CA GLU A 318 -29.59 -3.98 8.00
C GLU A 318 -29.74 -2.49 7.64
N ALA A 319 -29.19 -1.58 8.44
CA ALA A 319 -29.18 -0.15 8.14
C ALA A 319 -28.41 0.16 6.84
N ILE A 320 -27.24 -0.47 6.62
CA ILE A 320 -26.47 -0.32 5.39
C ILE A 320 -27.26 -0.80 4.16
N ARG A 321 -27.95 -1.95 4.29
CA ARG A 321 -28.82 -2.49 3.23
C ARG A 321 -29.97 -1.54 2.90
N ALA A 322 -30.60 -0.99 3.92
CA ALA A 322 -31.70 -0.03 3.75
C ALA A 322 -31.26 1.24 3.02
N LEU A 323 -30.11 1.81 3.42
CA LEU A 323 -29.52 2.99 2.75
C LEU A 323 -29.20 2.73 1.27
N ARG A 324 -28.64 1.56 0.96
CA ARG A 324 -28.35 1.18 -0.43
C ARG A 324 -29.60 1.03 -1.30
N ARG A 325 -30.68 0.48 -0.73
CA ARG A 325 -31.98 0.38 -1.42
C ARG A 325 -32.58 1.77 -1.69
N ALA A 326 -32.48 2.66 -0.72
CA ALA A 326 -32.95 4.04 -0.89
C ALA A 326 -32.17 4.82 -1.95
N GLY A 327 -30.83 4.70 -1.95
CA GLY A 327 -29.97 5.36 -2.94
C GLY A 327 -30.21 4.87 -4.37
N ARG A 328 -30.51 3.57 -4.58
CA ARG A 328 -30.88 3.05 -5.91
C ARG A 328 -32.19 3.59 -6.42
N LYS A 329 -33.22 3.71 -5.57
CA LYS A 329 -34.51 4.29 -5.94
C LYS A 329 -34.40 5.76 -6.35
N SER A 330 -33.52 6.52 -5.71
CA SER A 330 -33.31 7.94 -6.04
C SER A 330 -32.59 8.12 -7.39
N SER A 331 -31.69 7.21 -7.78
CA SER A 331 -31.00 7.24 -9.09
C SER A 331 -31.92 6.83 -10.24
N GLU A 332 -32.78 5.82 -10.05
CA GLU A 332 -33.77 5.40 -11.05
C GLU A 332 -34.84 6.47 -11.33
N THR A 333 -35.23 7.21 -10.30
CA THR A 333 -36.21 8.31 -10.46
C THR A 333 -35.62 9.55 -11.13
N ALA A 334 -34.31 9.74 -11.05
CA ALA A 334 -33.61 10.84 -11.74
C ALA A 334 -33.39 10.57 -13.23
N ASP A 335 -33.19 9.30 -13.59
CA ASP A 335 -32.98 8.89 -15.00
C ASP A 335 -34.28 8.82 -15.82
N THR A 336 -35.43 8.60 -15.14
CA THR A 336 -36.76 8.60 -15.80
C THR A 336 -37.32 10.00 -16.08
N ARG A 337 -36.63 11.06 -15.66
CA ARG A 337 -37.01 12.47 -15.87
C ARG A 337 -36.13 13.21 -16.87
N ARG A 338 -35.28 12.50 -17.59
CA ARG A 338 -34.55 12.98 -18.76
C ARG A 338 -35.12 12.32 -20.02
#